data_ae5a32c4ede716355fb3872cdb1d2b56
#
_entry.id   ae5a32c4ede716355fb3872cdb1d2b56
#
_cell.length_a   1.000
_cell.length_b   1.000
_cell.length_c   1.000
_cell.angle_alpha   90.00
_cell.angle_beta   90.00
_cell.angle_gamma   90.00
#
_symmetry.space_group_name_H-M   'P 1'
#
loop_
_entity.id
_entity.type
_entity.pdbx_description
1 polymer ?
#
loop_
_entity_poly.entity_id
_entity_poly.type
_entity_poly.pdbx_seq_one_letter_code
_entity_poly.pdbx_strand_id
1 'polypeptide(L)'
;MGKNSLLFSLTLCMKSVRTLMLFLKNMVSSIQGLAPITNPLNSVLIEKKLINVDQKFIQLVSLAEGLPRTEVVESGRNYWRGVCRSLIFRFPDDLEILKLDVRSYVDRSKGIIQIRSAARLGQSDLGVNLRRVEYLFNQLEKF
;
A
#
# COMPACT_ATOMS: atom_id res chain seq x y z
N MET A 1 6.70 -30.90 48.25
CA MET A 1 5.91 -30.88 47.00
C MET A 1 5.47 -29.44 46.76
N GLY A 2 6.05 -28.69 45.85
CA GLY A 2 5.66 -27.28 45.64
C GLY A 2 6.47 -26.49 44.58
N LYS A 3 7.52 -27.06 44.00
CA LYS A 3 8.40 -26.30 43.05
C LYS A 3 8.00 -26.44 41.56
N ASN A 4 7.20 -27.45 41.18
CA ASN A 4 6.87 -27.69 39.77
C ASN A 4 5.64 -26.91 39.27
N SER A 5 4.79 -26.43 40.17
CA SER A 5 3.57 -25.67 39.80
C SER A 5 3.88 -24.23 39.35
N LEU A 6 4.87 -23.58 39.99
CA LEU A 6 5.27 -22.23 39.66
C LEU A 6 6.00 -22.14 38.28
N LEU A 7 6.85 -23.14 37.98
CA LEU A 7 7.54 -23.23 36.70
C LEU A 7 6.58 -23.45 35.53
N PHE A 8 5.54 -24.23 35.72
CA PHE A 8 4.53 -24.48 34.69
C PHE A 8 3.68 -23.24 34.38
N SER A 9 3.32 -22.49 35.45
CA SER A 9 2.59 -21.22 35.32
C SER A 9 3.40 -20.13 34.58
N LEU A 10 4.69 -20.02 34.91
CA LEU A 10 5.62 -19.05 34.23
C LEU A 10 5.83 -19.40 32.76
N THR A 11 5.95 -20.66 32.41
CA THR A 11 6.12 -21.11 31.01
C THR A 11 4.86 -20.86 30.17
N LEU A 12 3.68 -21.03 30.75
CA LEU A 12 2.41 -20.74 30.10
C LEU A 12 2.23 -19.23 29.88
N CYS A 13 2.59 -18.42 30.88
CA CYS A 13 2.56 -16.96 30.80
C CYS A 13 3.54 -16.43 29.72
N MET A 14 4.75 -16.98 29.64
CA MET A 14 5.73 -16.59 28.61
C MET A 14 5.31 -17.00 27.20
N LYS A 15 4.63 -18.12 27.01
CA LYS A 15 4.05 -18.50 25.71
C LYS A 15 2.94 -17.55 25.29
N SER A 16 2.08 -17.13 26.22
CA SER A 16 1.01 -16.15 25.97
C SER A 16 1.57 -14.79 25.58
N VAL A 17 2.60 -14.30 26.27
CA VAL A 17 3.27 -13.01 25.94
C VAL A 17 3.96 -13.07 24.57
N ARG A 18 4.65 -14.17 24.23
CA ARG A 18 5.25 -14.37 22.92
C ARG A 18 4.19 -14.40 21.80
N THR A 19 3.09 -15.08 22.03
CA THR A 19 1.97 -15.14 21.07
C THR A 19 1.33 -13.77 20.88
N LEU A 20 1.14 -13.02 21.98
CA LEU A 20 0.62 -11.65 21.93
C LEU A 20 1.59 -10.72 21.22
N MET A 21 2.90 -10.81 21.48
CA MET A 21 3.93 -10.02 20.79
C MET A 21 4.02 -10.34 19.30
N LEU A 22 3.90 -11.60 18.90
CA LEU A 22 3.82 -12.01 17.49
C LEU A 22 2.55 -11.48 16.82
N PHE A 23 1.42 -11.54 17.52
CA PHE A 23 0.15 -11.00 17.03
C PHE A 23 0.22 -9.47 16.86
N LEU A 24 0.76 -8.75 17.86
CA LEU A 24 0.99 -7.29 17.78
C LEU A 24 1.99 -6.93 16.68
N LYS A 25 3.07 -7.70 16.52
CA LYS A 25 4.05 -7.49 15.45
C LYS A 25 3.44 -7.71 14.06
N ASN A 26 2.59 -8.72 13.90
CA ASN A 26 1.84 -8.96 12.67
C ASN A 26 0.76 -7.90 12.42
N MET A 27 0.12 -7.37 13.48
CA MET A 27 -0.83 -6.26 13.35
C MET A 27 -0.13 -4.95 12.98
N VAL A 28 1.04 -4.66 13.54
CA VAL A 28 1.83 -3.47 13.18
C VAL A 28 2.39 -3.60 11.77
N SER A 29 2.78 -4.80 11.33
CA SER A 29 3.21 -5.07 9.95
C SER A 29 2.09 -4.89 8.92
N SER A 30 0.83 -5.07 9.31
CA SER A 30 -0.34 -4.90 8.43
C SER A 30 -0.79 -3.42 8.27
N ILE A 31 -0.14 -2.47 8.94
CA ILE A 31 -0.38 -1.02 8.80
C ILE A 31 0.79 -0.34 8.07
N GLN A 32 1.72 -1.12 7.55
CA GLN A 32 2.87 -0.55 6.84
C GLN A 32 2.42 0.01 5.49
N GLY A 33 2.48 1.34 5.36
CA GLY A 33 2.21 2.04 4.11
C GLY A 33 3.29 1.83 3.05
N LEU A 34 3.09 2.41 1.88
CA LEU A 34 4.09 2.45 0.82
C LEU A 34 5.35 3.18 1.29
N ALA A 35 6.48 2.85 0.69
CA ALA A 35 7.75 3.50 0.98
C ALA A 35 7.65 5.03 0.80
N PRO A 36 8.23 5.82 1.72
CA PRO A 36 8.25 7.27 1.59
C PRO A 36 8.99 7.70 0.33
N ILE A 37 8.64 8.88 -0.19
CA ILE A 37 9.36 9.49 -1.30
C ILE A 37 10.70 10.04 -0.81
N THR A 38 11.76 9.80 -1.57
CA THR A 38 13.11 10.31 -1.29
C THR A 38 13.45 11.54 -2.11
N ASN A 39 12.83 11.68 -3.28
CA ASN A 39 13.03 12.84 -4.17
C ASN A 39 11.67 13.35 -4.66
N PRO A 40 11.17 14.50 -4.15
CA PRO A 40 9.88 15.07 -4.56
C PRO A 40 9.87 15.63 -5.99
N LEU A 41 11.02 15.78 -6.64
CA LEU A 41 11.10 16.26 -8.02
C LEU A 41 10.81 15.16 -9.06
N ASN A 42 10.86 13.89 -8.66
CA ASN A 42 10.62 12.76 -9.57
C ASN A 42 9.75 11.65 -8.97
N SER A 43 9.13 11.90 -7.82
CA SER A 43 8.24 10.95 -7.17
C SER A 43 7.14 11.64 -6.37
N VAL A 44 6.03 10.92 -6.18
CA VAL A 44 4.87 11.37 -5.43
C VAL A 44 4.26 10.20 -4.67
N LEU A 45 3.73 10.49 -3.49
CA LEU A 45 2.90 9.59 -2.70
C LEU A 45 1.66 10.37 -2.27
N ILE A 46 0.49 9.92 -2.69
CA ILE A 46 -0.80 10.51 -2.30
C ILE A 46 -1.62 9.47 -1.56
N GLU A 47 -2.22 9.90 -0.46
CA GLU A 47 -3.11 9.11 0.37
C GLU A 47 -4.51 9.70 0.34
N LYS A 48 -5.53 8.86 0.14
CA LYS A 48 -6.94 9.28 0.26
C LYS A 48 -7.72 8.30 1.14
N LYS A 49 -8.56 8.84 2.03
CA LYS A 49 -9.57 8.08 2.76
C LYS A 49 -10.80 7.94 1.89
N LEU A 50 -11.25 6.71 1.67
CA LEU A 50 -12.33 6.40 0.75
C LEU A 50 -13.39 5.50 1.40
N ILE A 51 -14.63 5.64 0.94
CA ILE A 51 -15.74 4.74 1.23
C ILE A 51 -15.75 3.66 0.13
N ASN A 52 -16.23 2.46 0.44
CA ASN A 52 -16.23 1.31 -0.48
C ASN A 52 -14.83 1.01 -1.03
N VAL A 53 -13.85 1.02 -0.12
CA VAL A 53 -12.43 0.97 -0.44
C VAL A 53 -12.05 -0.27 -1.27
N ASP A 54 -12.70 -1.41 -1.05
CA ASP A 54 -12.44 -2.63 -1.83
C ASP A 54 -12.79 -2.46 -3.31
N GLN A 55 -13.99 -1.91 -3.58
CA GLN A 55 -14.42 -1.66 -4.94
C GLN A 55 -13.56 -0.59 -5.62
N LYS A 56 -13.24 0.48 -4.90
CA LYS A 56 -12.39 1.55 -5.40
C LYS A 56 -10.96 1.11 -5.66
N PHE A 57 -10.43 0.18 -4.88
CA PHE A 57 -9.12 -0.43 -5.14
C PHE A 57 -9.14 -1.21 -6.46
N ILE A 58 -10.15 -2.06 -6.67
CA ILE A 58 -10.30 -2.83 -7.93
C ILE A 58 -10.42 -1.88 -9.13
N GLN A 59 -11.21 -0.81 -9.01
CA GLN A 59 -11.34 0.20 -10.07
C GLN A 59 -10.03 0.89 -10.38
N LEU A 60 -9.26 1.29 -9.35
CA LEU A 60 -7.94 1.91 -9.52
C LEU A 60 -6.94 0.98 -10.19
N VAL A 61 -6.92 -0.29 -9.80
CA VAL A 61 -6.06 -1.30 -10.45
C VAL A 61 -6.42 -1.43 -11.92
N SER A 62 -7.70 -1.55 -12.27
CA SER A 62 -8.15 -1.61 -13.66
C SER A 62 -7.76 -0.36 -14.47
N LEU A 63 -7.89 0.83 -13.88
CA LEU A 63 -7.45 2.09 -14.49
C LEU A 63 -5.94 2.12 -14.70
N ALA A 64 -5.15 1.65 -13.73
CA ALA A 64 -3.70 1.61 -13.80
C ALA A 64 -3.21 0.62 -14.87
N GLU A 65 -3.83 -0.54 -14.97
CA GLU A 65 -3.55 -1.54 -16.02
C GLU A 65 -3.89 -1.02 -17.41
N GLY A 66 -4.91 -0.15 -17.53
CA GLY A 66 -5.27 0.52 -18.77
C GLY A 66 -4.35 1.68 -19.17
N LEU A 67 -3.40 2.11 -18.34
CA LEU A 67 -2.47 3.17 -18.70
C LEU A 67 -1.52 2.72 -19.82
N PRO A 68 -1.22 3.59 -20.80
CA PRO A 68 -0.35 3.23 -21.91
C PRO A 68 1.07 2.86 -21.43
N ARG A 69 1.64 1.81 -22.03
CA ARG A 69 3.01 1.33 -21.76
C ARG A 69 3.23 0.93 -20.30
N THR A 70 2.19 0.42 -19.66
CA THR A 70 2.23 -0.12 -18.30
C THR A 70 2.37 -1.65 -18.36
N GLU A 71 3.32 -2.16 -17.59
CA GLU A 71 3.58 -3.57 -17.40
C GLU A 71 3.27 -3.93 -15.95
N VAL A 72 2.38 -4.91 -15.72
CA VAL A 72 2.05 -5.38 -14.38
C VAL A 72 3.19 -6.23 -13.84
N VAL A 73 3.67 -5.89 -12.65
CA VAL A 73 4.76 -6.61 -11.96
C VAL A 73 4.21 -7.48 -10.85
N GLU A 74 3.23 -6.95 -10.11
CA GLU A 74 2.61 -7.64 -8.98
C GLU A 74 1.15 -7.22 -8.87
N SER A 75 0.27 -8.20 -8.65
CA SER A 75 -1.15 -7.95 -8.42
C SER A 75 -1.65 -8.85 -7.29
N GLY A 76 -2.08 -8.24 -6.20
CA GLY A 76 -2.55 -8.90 -4.99
C GLY A 76 -3.86 -8.31 -4.49
N ARG A 77 -4.37 -8.88 -3.41
CA ARG A 77 -5.67 -8.48 -2.84
C ARG A 77 -5.70 -7.02 -2.35
N ASN A 78 -4.60 -6.53 -1.81
CA ASN A 78 -4.51 -5.21 -1.19
C ASN A 78 -3.36 -4.36 -1.77
N TYR A 79 -2.58 -4.92 -2.68
CA TYR A 79 -1.41 -4.27 -3.26
C TYR A 79 -1.32 -4.59 -4.74
N TRP A 80 -0.98 -3.58 -5.53
CA TRP A 80 -0.69 -3.69 -6.94
C TRP A 80 0.53 -2.85 -7.30
N ARG A 81 1.35 -3.35 -8.21
CA ARG A 81 2.52 -2.68 -8.73
C ARG A 81 2.66 -2.89 -10.22
N GLY A 82 2.94 -1.81 -10.94
CA GLY A 82 3.30 -1.83 -12.34
C GLY A 82 4.49 -0.93 -12.63
N VAL A 83 5.05 -1.10 -13.83
CA VAL A 83 6.09 -0.25 -14.39
C VAL A 83 5.51 0.50 -15.58
N CYS A 84 5.43 1.82 -15.48
CA CYS A 84 5.01 2.71 -16.56
C CYS A 84 6.25 3.21 -17.29
N ARG A 85 6.24 3.22 -18.64
CA ARG A 85 7.38 3.71 -19.43
C ARG A 85 7.04 5.04 -20.08
N SER A 86 7.98 5.99 -20.03
CA SER A 86 7.84 7.27 -20.73
C SER A 86 7.71 7.08 -22.24
N LEU A 87 7.09 8.07 -22.93
CA LEU A 87 6.78 7.94 -24.36
C LEU A 87 8.04 7.87 -25.22
N ILE A 88 9.00 8.77 -25.00
CA ILE A 88 10.17 8.95 -25.88
C ILE A 88 11.34 8.09 -25.43
N PHE A 89 11.82 8.29 -24.21
CA PHE A 89 13.03 7.64 -23.71
C PHE A 89 12.77 6.29 -23.03
N ARG A 90 11.50 5.90 -22.88
CA ARG A 90 11.09 4.66 -22.23
C ARG A 90 11.64 4.50 -20.82
N PHE A 91 11.92 5.59 -20.13
CA PHE A 91 12.34 5.56 -18.73
C PHE A 91 11.28 4.89 -17.87
N PRO A 92 11.70 3.94 -17.04
CA PRO A 92 10.78 3.19 -16.18
C PRO A 92 10.44 3.99 -14.93
N ASP A 93 9.14 4.12 -14.65
CA ASP A 93 8.59 4.65 -13.42
C ASP A 93 7.85 3.52 -12.68
N ASP A 94 8.11 3.36 -11.40
CA ASP A 94 7.30 2.47 -10.56
C ASP A 94 5.98 3.16 -10.22
N LEU A 95 4.87 2.42 -10.39
CA LEU A 95 3.54 2.80 -9.92
C LEU A 95 3.05 1.73 -8.96
N GLU A 96 2.70 2.15 -7.75
CA GLU A 96 2.25 1.28 -6.67
C GLU A 96 0.92 1.76 -6.12
N ILE A 97 0.00 0.84 -5.88
CA ILE A 97 -1.31 1.10 -5.27
C ILE A 97 -1.45 0.17 -4.07
N LEU A 98 -1.66 0.72 -2.90
CA LEU A 98 -1.85 -0.02 -1.66
C LEU A 98 -3.18 0.35 -1.02
N LYS A 99 -3.97 -0.66 -0.71
CA LYS A 99 -5.15 -0.54 0.13
C LYS A 99 -4.80 -0.88 1.58
N LEU A 100 -5.04 0.06 2.48
CA LEU A 100 -4.91 -0.12 3.92
C LEU A 100 -6.29 -0.24 4.53
N ASP A 101 -6.58 -1.40 5.10
CA ASP A 101 -7.80 -1.62 5.86
C ASP A 101 -7.69 -0.90 7.20
N VAL A 102 -8.25 0.28 7.31
CA VAL A 102 -8.48 0.93 8.60
C VAL A 102 -9.68 0.23 9.24
N ARG A 103 -9.41 -0.86 9.95
CA ARG A 103 -10.43 -1.61 10.68
C ARG A 103 -11.02 -0.75 11.79
N SER A 104 -12.02 0.06 11.46
CA SER A 104 -12.96 0.55 12.45
C SER A 104 -13.99 -0.58 12.69
N TYR A 105 -14.21 -0.94 13.94
CA TYR A 105 -15.28 -1.87 14.30
C TYR A 105 -16.67 -1.39 13.88
N VAL A 106 -16.79 -0.11 13.51
CA VAL A 106 -18.06 0.58 13.21
C VAL A 106 -18.37 0.61 11.72
N ASP A 107 -17.36 0.69 10.85
CA ASP A 107 -17.58 0.81 9.39
C ASP A 107 -16.45 0.15 8.60
N ARG A 108 -16.73 -1.06 8.11
CA ARG A 108 -15.78 -1.85 7.31
C ARG A 108 -15.67 -1.38 5.85
N SER A 109 -16.53 -0.46 5.42
CA SER A 109 -16.51 0.07 4.06
C SER A 109 -15.44 1.14 3.86
N LYS A 110 -14.96 1.76 4.96
CA LYS A 110 -13.96 2.81 4.93
C LYS A 110 -12.55 2.25 5.00
N GLY A 111 -11.66 2.83 4.21
CA GLY A 111 -10.25 2.50 4.21
C GLY A 111 -9.42 3.62 3.61
N ILE A 112 -8.13 3.38 3.54
CA ILE A 112 -7.15 4.29 2.96
C ILE A 112 -6.58 3.64 1.70
N ILE A 113 -6.46 4.40 0.63
CA ILE A 113 -5.68 4.04 -0.53
C ILE A 113 -4.50 4.98 -0.63
N GLN A 114 -3.31 4.38 -0.75
CA GLN A 114 -2.08 5.07 -1.09
C GLN A 114 -1.70 4.75 -2.52
N ILE A 115 -1.33 5.77 -3.29
CA ILE A 115 -0.73 5.61 -4.61
C ILE A 115 0.63 6.30 -4.60
N ARG A 116 1.67 5.55 -4.93
CA ARG A 116 3.03 6.03 -5.10
C ARG A 116 3.43 5.89 -6.56
N SER A 117 3.99 6.95 -7.14
CA SER A 117 4.60 6.90 -8.46
C SER A 117 5.99 7.53 -8.40
N ALA A 118 7.00 6.82 -8.90
CA ALA A 118 8.40 7.25 -8.77
C ALA A 118 9.23 6.85 -9.99
N ALA A 119 9.95 7.81 -10.54
CA ALA A 119 10.92 7.54 -11.59
C ALA A 119 12.11 6.77 -11.02
N ARG A 120 12.57 5.73 -11.73
CA ARG A 120 13.79 5.01 -11.37
C ARG A 120 15.06 5.75 -11.80
N LEU A 121 14.93 6.65 -12.75
CA LEU A 121 16.05 7.37 -13.35
C LEU A 121 15.76 8.87 -13.41
N GLY A 122 16.83 9.68 -13.30
CA GLY A 122 16.75 11.12 -13.43
C GLY A 122 16.46 11.85 -12.10
N GLN A 123 16.80 13.12 -12.07
CA GLN A 123 16.58 13.99 -10.91
C GLN A 123 15.19 14.62 -10.90
N SER A 124 14.56 14.78 -12.07
CA SER A 124 13.22 15.34 -12.23
C SER A 124 12.47 14.62 -13.35
N ASP A 125 11.16 14.43 -13.15
CA ASP A 125 10.23 13.83 -14.11
C ASP A 125 9.31 14.87 -14.78
N LEU A 126 9.53 16.16 -14.54
CA LEU A 126 8.69 17.26 -15.00
C LEU A 126 7.20 17.12 -14.56
N GLY A 127 6.95 16.49 -13.43
CA GLY A 127 5.62 16.28 -12.87
C GLY A 127 4.81 15.15 -13.52
N VAL A 128 5.44 14.28 -14.29
CA VAL A 128 4.74 13.15 -14.95
C VAL A 128 4.14 12.20 -13.91
N ASN A 129 4.88 11.89 -12.84
CA ASN A 129 4.39 11.00 -11.80
C ASN A 129 3.21 11.61 -11.03
N LEU A 130 3.25 12.91 -10.71
CA LEU A 130 2.14 13.62 -10.06
C LEU A 130 0.89 13.59 -10.94
N ARG A 131 0.99 13.99 -12.21
CA ARG A 131 -0.15 13.99 -13.14
C ARG A 131 -0.76 12.60 -13.32
N ARG A 132 0.05 11.54 -13.30
CA ARG A 132 -0.41 10.14 -13.37
C ARG A 132 -1.27 9.78 -12.17
N VAL A 133 -0.83 10.09 -10.97
CA VAL A 133 -1.58 9.78 -9.73
C VAL A 133 -2.86 10.62 -9.64
N GLU A 134 -2.79 11.91 -9.97
CA GLU A 134 -3.97 12.77 -10.04
C GLU A 134 -4.99 12.27 -11.07
N TYR A 135 -4.54 11.86 -12.24
CA TYR A 135 -5.40 11.27 -13.26
C TYR A 135 -6.15 10.04 -12.74
N LEU A 136 -5.46 9.12 -12.07
CA LEU A 136 -6.08 7.91 -11.50
C LEU A 136 -7.17 8.26 -10.48
N PHE A 137 -6.90 9.17 -9.56
CA PHE A 137 -7.89 9.59 -8.57
C PHE A 137 -9.05 10.36 -9.20
N ASN A 138 -8.79 11.22 -10.19
CA ASN A 138 -9.84 11.97 -10.88
C ASN A 138 -10.74 11.05 -11.73
N GLN A 139 -10.22 9.98 -12.33
CA GLN A 139 -11.05 8.99 -13.00
C GLN A 139 -11.92 8.21 -12.00
N LEU A 140 -11.36 7.87 -10.82
CA LEU A 140 -12.09 7.17 -9.78
C LEU A 140 -13.31 7.96 -9.26
N GLU A 141 -13.27 9.29 -9.28
CA GLU A 141 -14.36 10.17 -8.83
C GLU A 141 -15.53 10.22 -9.82
N LYS A 142 -15.35 9.72 -11.05
CA LYS A 142 -16.38 9.68 -12.08
C LYS A 142 -17.28 8.43 -12.01
N PHE A 143 -16.91 7.47 -11.16
CA PHE A 143 -17.69 6.26 -10.87
C PHE A 143 -18.41 6.37 -9.52
#